data_5f02be48fed704e4767a091134b6c333
#
_entry.id   5f02be48fed704e4767a091134b6c333
#
_cell.length_a   1.000
_cell.length_b   1.000
_cell.length_c   1.000
_cell.angle_alpha   90.00
_cell.angle_beta   90.00
_cell.angle_gamma   90.00
#
_symmetry.space_group_name_H-M   'P 1'
#
loop_
_entity.id
_entity.type
_entity.pdbx_description
1 polymer ?
#
loop_
_entity_poly.entity_id
_entity_poly.type
_entity_poly.pdbx_seq_one_letter_code
_entity_poly.pdbx_strand_id
1 'polypeptide(L)'
;MHHLGRRIFLAGLALAGLSFRSAFAQADNVAGRVDEVIGLVTVQGKDREKALMLQETVFIGDTVATGSASKLGMHLGKETLLRLGELARIKIDRFLVNAGGTIELNAGPLLLDKPKNTGPISIRSPFGLVSVRGTRLFVGPSKGVFGVFVVNGAVTVTAAGKTVTVAEGFGTDIARRGAQPTTPARWGEERIRLALASVS
;
A
#
# COMPACT_ATOMS: atom_id res chain seq x y z
N MET A 1 -36.77 -45.99 -67.72
CA MET A 1 -36.72 -44.51 -67.58
C MET A 1 -36.36 -44.24 -66.13
N HIS A 2 -35.08 -43.95 -65.93
CA HIS A 2 -34.48 -43.83 -64.57
C HIS A 2 -34.25 -42.38 -64.19
N HIS A 3 -34.79 -41.95 -63.09
CA HIS A 3 -34.48 -40.67 -62.49
C HIS A 3 -33.50 -40.89 -61.31
N LEU A 4 -32.28 -40.43 -61.49
CA LEU A 4 -31.25 -40.37 -60.46
C LEU A 4 -31.50 -39.16 -59.50
N GLY A 5 -31.78 -39.44 -58.23
CA GLY A 5 -31.84 -38.43 -57.20
C GLY A 5 -30.47 -38.05 -56.68
N ARG A 6 -30.07 -36.77 -56.84
CA ARG A 6 -28.87 -36.18 -56.22
C ARG A 6 -29.10 -35.92 -54.73
N ARG A 7 -28.42 -36.64 -53.86
CA ARG A 7 -28.32 -36.34 -52.42
C ARG A 7 -27.21 -35.28 -52.20
N ILE A 8 -27.60 -34.09 -51.77
CA ILE A 8 -26.66 -33.04 -51.35
C ILE A 8 -26.36 -33.28 -49.87
N PHE A 9 -25.11 -33.60 -49.58
CA PHE A 9 -24.59 -33.60 -48.19
C PHE A 9 -24.22 -32.18 -47.80
N LEU A 10 -24.99 -31.60 -46.84
CA LEU A 10 -24.61 -30.37 -46.15
C LEU A 10 -23.65 -30.73 -45.02
N ALA A 11 -22.37 -30.44 -45.23
CA ALA A 11 -21.37 -30.49 -44.17
C ALA A 11 -21.55 -29.26 -43.26
N GLY A 12 -22.04 -29.47 -42.03
CA GLY A 12 -22.10 -28.44 -41.01
C GLY A 12 -20.72 -28.10 -40.49
N LEU A 13 -20.27 -26.89 -40.76
CA LEU A 13 -19.03 -26.33 -40.19
C LEU A 13 -19.32 -25.86 -38.76
N ALA A 14 -18.92 -26.63 -37.74
CA ALA A 14 -18.98 -26.24 -36.35
C ALA A 14 -17.88 -25.18 -36.09
N LEU A 15 -18.23 -23.92 -36.02
CA LEU A 15 -17.34 -22.87 -35.46
C LEU A 15 -17.19 -23.11 -33.96
N ALA A 16 -16.04 -23.68 -33.59
CA ALA A 16 -15.58 -23.65 -32.19
C ALA A 16 -15.23 -22.21 -31.81
N GLY A 17 -16.14 -21.54 -31.12
CA GLY A 17 -15.90 -20.23 -30.55
C GLY A 17 -14.82 -20.31 -29.49
N LEU A 18 -13.58 -19.99 -29.82
CA LEU A 18 -12.52 -19.72 -28.85
C LEU A 18 -12.88 -18.45 -28.10
N SER A 19 -13.42 -18.62 -26.90
CA SER A 19 -13.60 -17.53 -25.95
C SER A 19 -12.22 -17.06 -25.49
N PHE A 20 -11.66 -16.06 -26.16
CA PHE A 20 -10.54 -15.29 -25.64
C PHE A 20 -11.05 -14.52 -24.42
N ARG A 21 -10.94 -15.13 -23.25
CA ARG A 21 -11.10 -14.40 -21.99
C ARG A 21 -9.98 -13.38 -21.94
N SER A 22 -10.38 -12.12 -22.04
CA SER A 22 -9.52 -10.96 -22.00
C SER A 22 -8.65 -10.98 -20.76
N ALA A 23 -7.35 -11.28 -20.90
CA ALA A 23 -6.33 -11.16 -19.87
C ALA A 23 -5.99 -9.68 -19.53
N PHE A 24 -6.70 -8.74 -20.14
CA PHE A 24 -6.43 -7.29 -20.01
C PHE A 24 -7.03 -6.63 -18.76
N ALA A 25 -7.95 -7.28 -18.05
CA ALA A 25 -8.61 -6.66 -16.88
C ALA A 25 -7.79 -6.69 -15.57
N GLN A 26 -6.64 -7.34 -15.55
CA GLN A 26 -5.85 -7.53 -14.33
C GLN A 26 -4.74 -6.49 -14.13
N ALA A 27 -4.35 -5.75 -15.17
CA ALA A 27 -3.28 -4.76 -15.08
C ALA A 27 -3.68 -3.50 -14.28
N ASP A 28 -4.95 -3.13 -14.30
CA ASP A 28 -5.45 -1.90 -13.66
C ASP A 28 -5.56 -1.98 -12.14
N ASN A 29 -5.48 -3.18 -11.56
CA ASN A 29 -5.61 -3.41 -10.12
C ASN A 29 -4.29 -3.67 -9.40
N VAL A 30 -3.16 -3.66 -10.09
CA VAL A 30 -1.84 -3.84 -9.45
C VAL A 30 -1.47 -2.61 -8.65
N ALA A 31 -1.30 -2.77 -7.34
CA ALA A 31 -0.81 -1.72 -6.46
C ALA A 31 0.72 -1.70 -6.40
N GLY A 32 1.34 -2.89 -6.36
CA GLY A 32 2.79 -2.96 -6.24
C GLY A 32 3.35 -4.39 -6.26
N ARG A 33 4.65 -4.48 -6.00
CA ARG A 33 5.40 -5.73 -5.95
C ARG A 33 6.25 -5.80 -4.69
N VAL A 34 6.32 -6.98 -4.09
CA VAL A 34 7.13 -7.27 -2.91
C VAL A 34 8.60 -7.40 -3.29
N ASP A 35 9.49 -6.70 -2.58
CA ASP A 35 10.94 -6.75 -2.75
C ASP A 35 11.69 -7.30 -1.52
N GLU A 36 11.03 -7.35 -0.36
CA GLU A 36 11.61 -7.90 0.87
C GLU A 36 10.53 -8.56 1.72
N VAL A 37 10.80 -9.76 2.25
CA VAL A 37 9.97 -10.47 3.22
C VAL A 37 10.87 -11.05 4.31
N ILE A 38 10.62 -10.67 5.55
CA ILE A 38 11.27 -11.25 6.74
C ILE A 38 10.15 -11.79 7.64
N GLY A 39 10.26 -13.05 8.05
CA GLY A 39 9.28 -13.70 8.92
C GLY A 39 7.96 -13.99 8.22
N LEU A 40 6.85 -13.89 8.96
CA LEU A 40 5.51 -14.17 8.45
C LEU A 40 4.83 -12.90 7.98
N VAL A 41 4.52 -12.84 6.69
CA VAL A 41 3.72 -11.78 6.09
C VAL A 41 2.54 -12.43 5.37
N THR A 42 1.35 -11.89 5.56
CA THR A 42 0.12 -12.40 4.93
C THR A 42 -0.54 -11.33 4.08
N VAL A 43 -1.21 -11.76 3.03
CA VAL A 43 -2.07 -10.93 2.20
C VAL A 43 -3.48 -11.51 2.19
N GLN A 44 -4.46 -10.65 2.43
CA GLN A 44 -5.89 -10.93 2.31
C GLN A 44 -6.48 -10.03 1.23
N GLY A 45 -6.91 -10.64 0.13
CA GLY A 45 -7.63 -10.00 -0.97
C GLY A 45 -9.08 -10.48 -1.04
N LYS A 46 -9.77 -10.09 -2.11
CA LYS A 46 -11.19 -10.45 -2.30
C LYS A 46 -11.43 -11.96 -2.29
N ASP A 47 -10.60 -12.73 -2.99
CA ASP A 47 -10.75 -14.16 -3.20
C ASP A 47 -9.49 -14.96 -2.80
N ARG A 48 -8.62 -14.36 -1.97
CA ARG A 48 -7.36 -14.97 -1.54
C ARG A 48 -6.98 -14.57 -0.12
N GLU A 49 -6.46 -15.52 0.62
CA GLU A 49 -5.74 -15.30 1.87
C GLU A 49 -4.57 -16.28 1.90
N LYS A 50 -3.36 -15.76 1.99
CA LYS A 50 -2.14 -16.58 1.95
C LYS A 50 -0.93 -15.86 2.52
N ALA A 51 0.14 -16.60 2.78
CA ALA A 51 1.45 -16.01 2.99
C ALA A 51 1.89 -15.24 1.74
N LEU A 52 2.46 -14.07 1.95
CA LEU A 52 3.01 -13.22 0.90
C LEU A 52 4.50 -13.51 0.73
N MET A 53 4.92 -13.74 -0.50
CA MET A 53 6.27 -14.14 -0.84
C MET A 53 7.00 -13.02 -1.60
N LEU A 54 8.33 -13.16 -1.66
CA LEU A 54 9.19 -12.28 -2.47
C LEU A 54 8.73 -12.27 -3.94
N GLN A 55 8.78 -11.12 -4.58
CA GLN A 55 8.38 -10.88 -5.98
C GLN A 55 6.87 -11.04 -6.26
N GLU A 56 6.04 -11.31 -5.26
CA GLU A 56 4.60 -11.37 -5.45
C GLU A 56 3.96 -9.99 -5.67
N THR A 57 2.86 -10.02 -6.39
CA THR A 57 2.07 -8.82 -6.69
C THR A 57 1.02 -8.60 -5.61
N VAL A 58 0.94 -7.36 -5.14
CA VAL A 58 -0.12 -6.86 -4.25
C VAL A 58 -1.08 -6.01 -5.08
N PHE A 59 -2.38 -6.20 -4.85
CA PHE A 59 -3.43 -5.54 -5.62
C PHE A 59 -4.14 -4.45 -4.80
N ILE A 60 -4.79 -3.54 -5.50
CA ILE A 60 -5.69 -2.56 -4.89
C ILE A 60 -6.81 -3.31 -4.17
N GLY A 61 -7.10 -2.91 -2.93
CA GLY A 61 -8.06 -3.57 -2.06
C GLY A 61 -7.46 -4.64 -1.14
N ASP A 62 -6.23 -5.09 -1.40
CA ASP A 62 -5.55 -6.05 -0.55
C ASP A 62 -5.23 -5.45 0.83
N THR A 63 -5.40 -6.28 1.85
CA THR A 63 -4.90 -6.04 3.20
C THR A 63 -3.63 -6.87 3.40
N VAL A 64 -2.55 -6.21 3.78
CA VAL A 64 -1.26 -6.85 4.08
C VAL A 64 -0.98 -6.73 5.57
N ALA A 65 -0.53 -7.82 6.19
CA ALA A 65 -0.19 -7.84 7.61
C ALA A 65 1.13 -8.57 7.86
N THR A 66 1.94 -8.02 8.75
CA THR A 66 3.18 -8.61 9.25
C THR A 66 2.95 -9.22 10.64
N GLY A 67 3.56 -10.34 10.92
CA GLY A 67 3.57 -10.98 12.24
C GLY A 67 4.59 -10.34 13.20
N SER A 68 4.79 -10.99 14.35
CA SER A 68 5.88 -10.67 15.28
C SER A 68 7.23 -10.93 14.62
N ALA A 69 8.21 -10.08 14.89
CA ALA A 69 9.57 -10.13 14.30
C ALA A 69 9.57 -10.24 12.76
N SER A 70 8.53 -9.70 12.11
CA SER A 70 8.35 -9.78 10.66
C SER A 70 8.40 -8.40 10.02
N LYS A 71 8.89 -8.35 8.78
CA LYS A 71 9.01 -7.11 8.01
C LYS A 71 8.62 -7.35 6.56
N LEU A 72 8.17 -6.30 5.90
CA LEU A 72 7.86 -6.27 4.48
C LEU A 72 8.44 -5.03 3.82
N GLY A 73 9.10 -5.21 2.68
CA GLY A 73 9.40 -4.16 1.71
C GLY A 73 8.62 -4.39 0.43
N MET A 74 8.09 -3.31 -0.15
CA MET A 74 7.38 -3.36 -1.43
C MET A 74 7.47 -2.03 -2.17
N HIS A 75 7.48 -2.12 -3.49
CA HIS A 75 7.31 -0.96 -4.36
C HIS A 75 5.84 -0.79 -4.73
N LEU A 76 5.30 0.39 -4.47
CA LEU A 76 3.99 0.83 -4.96
C LEU A 76 4.17 1.59 -6.27
N GLY A 77 3.54 1.11 -7.34
CA GLY A 77 3.81 1.61 -8.68
C GLY A 77 5.27 1.39 -9.07
N LYS A 78 5.94 2.41 -9.62
CA LYS A 78 7.33 2.30 -10.09
C LYS A 78 8.38 2.76 -9.09
N GLU A 79 8.06 3.76 -8.26
CA GLU A 79 9.09 4.52 -7.55
C GLU A 79 8.82 4.72 -6.05
N THR A 80 7.61 4.43 -5.58
CA THR A 80 7.27 4.61 -4.16
C THR A 80 7.65 3.37 -3.37
N LEU A 81 8.59 3.49 -2.44
CA LEU A 81 8.97 2.42 -1.53
C LEU A 81 8.12 2.49 -0.26
N LEU A 82 7.54 1.36 0.12
CA LEU A 82 6.82 1.18 1.36
C LEU A 82 7.48 0.05 2.16
N ARG A 83 7.76 0.31 3.44
CA ARG A 83 8.24 -0.72 4.37
C ARG A 83 7.32 -0.80 5.59
N LEU A 84 7.05 -2.00 6.03
CA LEU A 84 6.30 -2.31 7.24
C LEU A 84 7.22 -3.00 8.24
N GLY A 85 7.13 -2.59 9.49
CA GLY A 85 7.74 -3.32 10.60
C GLY A 85 6.82 -4.40 11.15
N GLU A 86 7.14 -4.91 12.33
CA GLU A 86 6.38 -5.98 12.97
C GLU A 86 4.97 -5.53 13.39
N LEU A 87 4.03 -6.48 13.40
CA LEU A 87 2.64 -6.29 13.83
C LEU A 87 1.93 -5.15 13.08
N ALA A 88 2.40 -4.85 11.87
CA ALA A 88 1.78 -3.86 11.02
C ALA A 88 0.64 -4.45 10.18
N ARG A 89 -0.37 -3.62 9.93
CA ARG A 89 -1.50 -3.95 9.06
C ARG A 89 -1.87 -2.74 8.23
N ILE A 90 -1.80 -2.90 6.92
CA ILE A 90 -2.24 -1.88 5.97
C ILE A 90 -3.28 -2.43 5.02
N LYS A 91 -4.13 -1.54 4.48
CA LYS A 91 -4.94 -1.81 3.30
C LYS A 91 -4.59 -0.79 2.23
N ILE A 92 -4.41 -1.25 1.00
CA ILE A 92 -4.19 -0.39 -0.15
C ILE A 92 -5.57 -0.11 -0.77
N ASP A 93 -6.20 0.98 -0.30
CA ASP A 93 -7.58 1.29 -0.67
C ASP A 93 -7.67 1.82 -2.11
N ARG A 94 -6.80 2.76 -2.46
CA ARG A 94 -6.71 3.30 -3.82
C ARG A 94 -5.26 3.62 -4.15
N PHE A 95 -4.79 3.14 -5.28
CA PHE A 95 -3.50 3.51 -5.80
C PHE A 95 -3.57 3.58 -7.33
N LEU A 96 -3.37 4.77 -7.88
CA LEU A 96 -3.29 4.99 -9.31
C LEU A 96 -1.87 5.41 -9.64
N VAL A 97 -1.22 4.70 -10.53
CA VAL A 97 0.14 5.04 -11.01
C VAL A 97 0.14 6.49 -11.49
N ASN A 98 1.03 7.32 -10.92
CA ASN A 98 1.17 8.76 -11.18
C ASN A 98 0.03 9.68 -10.68
N ALA A 99 -1.11 9.16 -10.27
CA ALA A 99 -2.23 9.97 -9.77
C ALA A 99 -2.32 10.02 -8.22
N GLY A 100 -1.49 9.21 -7.53
CA GLY A 100 -1.51 9.12 -6.07
C GLY A 100 -2.42 8.01 -5.56
N GLY A 101 -2.68 7.99 -4.25
CA GLY A 101 -3.47 6.92 -3.66
C GLY A 101 -3.81 7.12 -2.19
N THR A 102 -4.48 6.12 -1.63
CA THR A 102 -4.80 6.04 -0.21
C THR A 102 -4.27 4.72 0.36
N ILE A 103 -3.56 4.80 1.47
CA ILE A 103 -3.12 3.67 2.28
C ILE A 103 -3.81 3.79 3.63
N GLU A 104 -4.50 2.75 4.07
CA GLU A 104 -5.05 2.68 5.42
C GLU A 104 -4.04 1.95 6.31
N LEU A 105 -3.44 2.66 7.28
CA LEU A 105 -2.57 2.09 8.30
C LEU A 105 -3.40 1.76 9.53
N ASN A 106 -3.77 0.51 9.69
CA ASN A 106 -4.63 0.06 10.79
C ASN A 106 -3.84 -0.25 12.07
N ALA A 107 -2.58 -0.69 11.92
CA ALA A 107 -1.67 -1.01 13.02
C ALA A 107 -0.20 -0.97 12.58
N GLY A 108 0.71 -0.88 13.56
CA GLY A 108 2.14 -1.03 13.39
C GLY A 108 2.85 0.15 12.73
N PRO A 109 4.17 0.04 12.55
CA PRO A 109 4.99 1.08 11.93
C PRO A 109 5.08 0.93 10.41
N LEU A 110 5.12 2.07 9.73
CA LEU A 110 5.27 2.21 8.30
C LEU A 110 6.33 3.26 7.97
N LEU A 111 7.22 2.97 7.04
CA LEU A 111 8.06 3.93 6.34
C LEU A 111 7.56 4.05 4.90
N LEU A 112 7.33 5.27 4.47
CA LEU A 112 7.03 5.59 3.08
C LEU A 112 8.14 6.47 2.52
N ASP A 113 8.70 6.09 1.38
CA ASP A 113 9.63 6.91 0.60
C ASP A 113 9.02 7.17 -0.77
N LYS A 114 8.58 8.40 -0.98
CA LYS A 114 7.79 8.79 -2.13
C LYS A 114 8.48 9.93 -2.89
N PRO A 115 8.83 9.74 -4.18
CA PRO A 115 9.38 10.80 -5.02
C PRO A 115 8.41 11.97 -5.23
N LYS A 116 8.97 13.16 -5.49
CA LYS A 116 8.19 14.39 -5.69
C LYS A 116 7.29 14.38 -6.93
N ASN A 117 7.68 13.63 -7.95
CA ASN A 117 7.05 13.65 -9.29
C ASN A 117 5.86 12.69 -9.44
N THR A 118 5.46 12.02 -8.37
CA THR A 118 4.30 11.12 -8.35
C THR A 118 3.12 11.80 -7.65
N GLY A 119 1.88 11.38 -7.95
CA GLY A 119 0.65 11.96 -7.36
C GLY A 119 0.64 11.88 -5.82
N PRO A 120 -0.19 12.66 -5.10
CA PRO A 120 -0.22 12.70 -3.65
C PRO A 120 -0.67 11.35 -3.06
N ILE A 121 -0.09 10.96 -1.92
CA ILE A 121 -0.54 9.80 -1.14
C ILE A 121 -1.14 10.29 0.17
N SER A 122 -2.27 9.69 0.55
CA SER A 122 -2.89 9.86 1.85
C SER A 122 -2.70 8.60 2.69
N ILE A 123 -2.15 8.72 3.90
CA ILE A 123 -2.11 7.63 4.88
C ILE A 123 -3.22 7.91 5.89
N ARG A 124 -4.26 7.08 5.88
CA ARG A 124 -5.33 7.12 6.87
C ARG A 124 -5.01 6.16 8.01
N SER A 125 -5.25 6.60 9.23
CA SER A 125 -5.11 5.74 10.41
C SER A 125 -6.24 6.03 11.40
N PRO A 126 -6.44 5.17 12.40
CA PRO A 126 -7.37 5.47 13.50
C PRO A 126 -7.00 6.72 14.32
N PHE A 127 -5.80 7.26 14.13
CA PHE A 127 -5.31 8.45 14.81
C PHE A 127 -5.50 9.73 14.01
N GLY A 128 -5.55 9.64 12.68
CA GLY A 128 -5.69 10.80 11.80
C GLY A 128 -5.27 10.52 10.37
N LEU A 129 -5.13 11.59 9.62
CA LEU A 129 -4.77 11.60 8.19
C LEU A 129 -3.41 12.27 8.01
N VAL A 130 -2.50 11.61 7.29
CA VAL A 130 -1.23 12.18 6.86
C VAL A 130 -1.27 12.33 5.34
N SER A 131 -1.11 13.56 4.85
CA SER A 131 -1.05 13.87 3.41
C SER A 131 0.40 14.06 2.98
N VAL A 132 0.82 13.26 2.00
CA VAL A 132 2.22 13.10 1.59
C VAL A 132 2.40 13.55 0.15
N ARG A 133 3.38 14.41 -0.09
CA ARG A 133 3.75 14.85 -1.43
C ARG A 133 5.28 14.97 -1.57
N GLY A 134 5.90 13.90 -2.08
CA GLY A 134 7.35 13.89 -2.30
C GLY A 134 8.16 13.91 -0.99
N THR A 135 7.96 12.90 -0.16
CA THR A 135 8.46 12.89 1.22
C THR A 135 8.87 11.49 1.62
N ARG A 136 9.96 11.39 2.38
CA ARG A 136 10.30 10.18 3.13
C ARG A 136 9.92 10.39 4.59
N LEU A 137 9.05 9.51 5.12
CA LEU A 137 8.50 9.67 6.45
C LEU A 137 8.26 8.32 7.15
N PHE A 138 8.34 8.37 8.47
CA PHE A 138 7.89 7.30 9.37
C PHE A 138 6.50 7.65 9.93
N VAL A 139 5.62 6.66 10.01
CA VAL A 139 4.30 6.78 10.65
C VAL A 139 4.04 5.53 11.47
N GLY A 140 3.69 5.68 12.74
CA GLY A 140 3.34 4.52 13.57
C GLY A 140 3.67 4.68 15.05
N PRO A 141 3.61 3.58 15.82
CA PRO A 141 3.95 3.59 17.24
C PRO A 141 5.38 4.03 17.49
N SER A 142 5.58 4.98 18.38
CA SER A 142 6.89 5.47 18.81
C SER A 142 6.80 6.05 20.22
N LYS A 143 7.57 5.53 21.18
CA LYS A 143 7.53 5.94 22.59
C LYS A 143 6.12 5.93 23.21
N GLY A 144 5.33 4.89 22.92
CA GLY A 144 3.98 4.71 23.49
C GLY A 144 2.88 5.58 22.88
N VAL A 145 3.17 6.38 21.88
CA VAL A 145 2.20 7.24 21.17
C VAL A 145 2.25 6.95 19.65
N PHE A 146 1.27 7.45 18.92
CA PHE A 146 1.31 7.43 17.46
C PHE A 146 2.11 8.63 16.98
N GLY A 147 3.24 8.37 16.35
CA GLY A 147 4.18 9.38 15.86
C GLY A 147 4.19 9.49 14.34
N VAL A 148 4.41 10.69 13.85
CA VAL A 148 4.73 10.99 12.44
C VAL A 148 6.04 11.75 12.43
N PHE A 149 7.06 11.22 11.76
CA PHE A 149 8.38 11.84 11.63
C PHE A 149 8.78 11.98 10.18
N VAL A 150 9.26 13.16 9.78
CA VAL A 150 9.69 13.45 8.41
C VAL A 150 11.22 13.34 8.31
N VAL A 151 11.65 12.36 7.52
CA VAL A 151 13.09 12.15 7.22
C VAL A 151 13.56 13.13 6.16
N ASN A 152 12.73 13.37 5.12
CA ASN A 152 13.01 14.33 4.05
C ASN A 152 11.71 14.91 3.50
N GLY A 153 11.64 16.20 3.25
CA GLY A 153 10.50 16.91 2.69
C GLY A 153 9.55 17.48 3.73
N ALA A 154 8.24 17.40 3.49
CA ALA A 154 7.21 17.89 4.41
C ALA A 154 5.88 17.17 4.21
N VAL A 155 5.09 17.04 5.29
CA VAL A 155 3.74 16.47 5.27
C VAL A 155 2.77 17.33 6.06
N THR A 156 1.47 17.15 5.80
CA THR A 156 0.43 17.68 6.68
C THR A 156 -0.21 16.53 7.46
N VAL A 157 -0.43 16.74 8.75
CA VAL A 157 -1.09 15.78 9.67
C VAL A 157 -2.35 16.42 10.22
N THR A 158 -3.48 15.77 9.97
CA THR A 158 -4.79 16.24 10.42
C THR A 158 -5.41 15.21 11.37
N ALA A 159 -5.75 15.63 12.59
CA ALA A 159 -6.45 14.80 13.56
C ALA A 159 -7.32 15.68 14.48
N ALA A 160 -8.50 15.20 14.85
CA ALA A 160 -9.43 15.87 15.76
C ALA A 160 -9.64 17.38 15.45
N GLY A 161 -9.83 17.68 14.16
CA GLY A 161 -10.08 19.05 13.68
C GLY A 161 -8.86 19.97 13.60
N LYS A 162 -7.65 19.51 14.03
CA LYS A 162 -6.42 20.28 13.94
C LYS A 162 -5.51 19.75 12.84
N THR A 163 -4.93 20.64 12.05
CA THR A 163 -3.92 20.34 11.03
C THR A 163 -2.60 21.00 11.39
N VAL A 164 -1.51 20.24 11.29
CA VAL A 164 -0.14 20.74 11.45
C VAL A 164 0.71 20.34 10.23
N THR A 165 1.68 21.19 9.88
CA THR A 165 2.69 20.88 8.87
C THR A 165 3.96 20.42 9.57
N VAL A 166 4.43 19.22 9.22
CA VAL A 166 5.66 18.63 9.76
C VAL A 166 6.73 18.69 8.70
N ALA A 167 7.81 19.44 8.97
CA ALA A 167 8.95 19.61 8.09
C ALA A 167 10.02 18.54 8.38
N GLU A 168 11.02 18.49 7.50
CA GLU A 168 12.20 17.62 7.63
C GLU A 168 12.88 17.75 8.99
N GLY A 169 13.21 16.62 9.62
CA GLY A 169 13.83 16.54 10.94
C GLY A 169 12.87 16.78 12.11
N PHE A 170 11.59 17.05 11.83
CA PHE A 170 10.57 17.24 12.83
C PHE A 170 9.59 16.06 12.88
N GLY A 171 8.91 15.93 13.99
CA GLY A 171 7.79 15.00 14.14
C GLY A 171 6.66 15.60 14.97
N THR A 172 5.50 14.98 14.89
CA THR A 172 4.32 15.27 15.72
C THR A 172 3.77 13.98 16.29
N ASP A 173 3.15 14.09 17.45
CA ASP A 173 2.60 12.96 18.19
C ASP A 173 1.08 13.11 18.35
N ILE A 174 0.38 11.98 18.27
CA ILE A 174 -1.04 11.88 18.58
C ILE A 174 -1.17 10.87 19.73
N ALA A 175 -1.43 11.37 20.94
CA ALA A 175 -1.36 10.57 22.17
C ALA A 175 -2.34 9.39 22.20
N ARG A 176 -3.52 9.56 21.63
CA ARG A 176 -4.58 8.54 21.53
C ARG A 176 -5.53 8.85 20.37
N ARG A 177 -6.35 7.88 20.00
CA ARG A 177 -7.42 8.10 19.00
C ARG A 177 -8.32 9.26 19.44
N GLY A 178 -8.64 10.16 18.50
CA GLY A 178 -9.44 11.35 18.74
C GLY A 178 -8.69 12.51 19.44
N ALA A 179 -7.37 12.38 19.71
CA ALA A 179 -6.55 13.49 20.18
C ALA A 179 -6.02 14.31 19.00
N GLN A 180 -5.78 15.59 19.27
CA GLN A 180 -5.13 16.49 18.31
C GLN A 180 -3.63 16.18 18.16
N PRO A 181 -3.02 16.48 17.00
CA PRO A 181 -1.57 16.40 16.87
C PRO A 181 -0.89 17.48 17.71
N THR A 182 0.25 17.14 18.30
CA THR A 182 1.10 18.10 18.99
C THR A 182 1.68 19.13 18.01
N THR A 183 2.16 20.24 18.51
CA THR A 183 3.01 21.13 17.73
C THR A 183 4.25 20.36 17.29
N PRO A 184 4.62 20.41 15.99
CA PRO A 184 5.80 19.72 15.48
C PRO A 184 7.07 20.14 16.22
N ALA A 185 7.88 19.17 16.63
CA ALA A 185 9.12 19.36 17.34
C ALA A 185 10.22 18.45 16.78
N ARG A 186 11.48 18.78 17.01
CA ARG A 186 12.60 17.90 16.65
C ARG A 186 12.54 16.64 17.51
N TRP A 187 12.65 15.49 16.85
CA TRP A 187 12.83 14.24 17.58
C TRP A 187 14.30 14.07 17.97
N GLY A 188 14.54 13.51 19.16
CA GLY A 188 15.88 13.12 19.56
C GLY A 188 16.41 11.95 18.74
N GLU A 189 17.73 11.90 18.53
CA GLU A 189 18.43 10.92 17.68
C GLU A 189 18.07 9.46 18.00
N GLU A 190 18.02 9.13 19.29
CA GLU A 190 17.68 7.77 19.74
C GLU A 190 16.23 7.39 19.33
N ARG A 191 15.29 8.31 19.42
CA ARG A 191 13.91 8.07 18.99
C ARG A 191 13.84 7.84 17.48
N ILE A 192 14.57 8.66 16.72
CA ILE A 192 14.66 8.52 15.24
C ILE A 192 15.24 7.17 14.88
N ARG A 193 16.38 6.81 15.52
CA ARG A 193 17.06 5.54 15.30
C ARG A 193 16.14 4.34 15.54
N LEU A 194 15.43 4.32 16.68
CA LEU A 194 14.49 3.24 17.03
C LEU A 194 13.29 3.18 16.06
N ALA A 195 12.71 4.32 15.70
CA ALA A 195 11.60 4.38 14.77
C ALA A 195 11.98 3.85 13.38
N LEU A 196 13.14 4.27 12.85
CA LEU A 196 13.61 3.79 11.55
C LEU A 196 14.04 2.31 11.59
N ALA A 197 14.68 1.85 12.66
CA ALA A 197 15.07 0.44 12.83
C ALA A 197 13.85 -0.50 12.91
N SER A 198 12.71 -0.01 13.37
CA SER A 198 11.48 -0.82 13.43
C SER A 198 10.93 -1.19 12.07
N VAL A 199 11.36 -0.52 11.00
CA VAL A 199 10.89 -0.69 9.61
C VAL A 199 12.01 -0.99 8.60
N SER A 200 13.25 -1.18 9.09
CA SER A 200 14.45 -1.48 8.26
C SER A 200 14.87 -2.92 8.45
#